data_b6eba4e7d10fc72c73a9712ec41c259e
#
_entry.id   b6eba4e7d10fc72c73a9712ec41c259e
#
_cell.length_a   1.000
_cell.length_b   1.000
_cell.length_c   1.000
_cell.angle_alpha   90.00
_cell.angle_beta   90.00
_cell.angle_gamma   90.00
#
_symmetry.space_group_name_H-M   'P 1'
#
loop_
_entity.id
_entity.type
_entity.pdbx_description
1 polymer ?
#
loop_
_entity_poly.entity_id
_entity_poly.type
_entity_poly.pdbx_seq_one_letter_code
_entity_poly.pdbx_strand_id
1 'polypeptide(L)'
;NDYKVVQASTGKEGLILSASHPPDLILLDIGLPDKSGHEILKELREWYNKPVIILSVQNNETDIVSALDNGATDYLTKPFRTGELLARIRSAIRRSQNTENNSIITCGDIEIDLIARIVKLKGEAIKLTSTEYNLLALFAKNEGKVLTHQYLLREVWGYSYQTETQYLRVFVGTLRKKIEENPNNPQHIITESGVGYRFQ
;
A
#
# COMPACT_ATOMS: atom_id res chain seq x y z
N ASN A 1 15.85 -23.64 7.79
CA ASN A 1 14.87 -22.59 7.48
C ASN A 1 13.72 -23.24 6.73
N ASP A 2 12.52 -23.19 7.30
CA ASP A 2 11.35 -23.95 6.83
C ASP A 2 10.62 -23.22 5.68
N TYR A 3 11.36 -22.80 4.63
CA TYR A 3 10.77 -22.20 3.44
C TYR A 3 10.52 -23.27 2.38
N LYS A 4 9.31 -23.30 1.83
CA LYS A 4 9.02 -24.06 0.62
C LYS A 4 9.46 -23.21 -0.58
N VAL A 5 10.41 -23.72 -1.36
CA VAL A 5 10.98 -23.00 -2.51
C VAL A 5 10.44 -23.61 -3.80
N VAL A 6 9.96 -22.74 -4.69
CA VAL A 6 9.61 -23.05 -6.08
C VAL A 6 10.56 -22.29 -6.97
N GLN A 7 11.13 -22.94 -7.97
CA GLN A 7 12.11 -22.34 -8.89
C GLN A 7 11.54 -22.25 -10.29
N ALA A 8 11.90 -21.16 -10.98
CA ALA A 8 11.65 -20.93 -12.39
C ALA A 8 12.96 -20.55 -13.06
N SER A 9 13.19 -21.07 -14.28
CA SER A 9 14.40 -20.83 -15.06
C SER A 9 14.27 -19.60 -15.97
N THR A 10 13.05 -19.15 -16.21
CA THR A 10 12.73 -18.02 -17.07
C THR A 10 11.71 -17.08 -16.41
N GLY A 11 11.68 -15.83 -16.84
CA GLY A 11 10.70 -14.86 -16.33
C GLY A 11 9.26 -15.27 -16.65
N LYS A 12 9.00 -15.78 -17.85
CA LYS A 12 7.68 -16.27 -18.26
C LYS A 12 7.20 -17.43 -17.40
N GLU A 13 8.06 -18.41 -17.13
CA GLU A 13 7.77 -19.52 -16.22
C GLU A 13 7.48 -19.02 -14.81
N GLY A 14 8.28 -18.06 -14.29
CA GLY A 14 8.11 -17.45 -12.99
C GLY A 14 6.76 -16.74 -12.84
N LEU A 15 6.33 -15.99 -13.88
CA LEU A 15 5.00 -15.35 -13.89
C LEU A 15 3.86 -16.37 -13.83
N ILE A 16 3.93 -17.45 -14.62
CA ILE A 16 2.91 -18.51 -14.63
C ILE A 16 2.83 -19.21 -13.26
N LEU A 17 3.98 -19.59 -12.70
CA LEU A 17 4.04 -20.26 -11.40
C LEU A 17 3.55 -19.36 -10.27
N SER A 18 3.92 -18.08 -10.27
CA SER A 18 3.47 -17.14 -9.25
C SER A 18 1.98 -16.79 -9.35
N ALA A 19 1.38 -16.86 -10.54
CA ALA A 19 -0.05 -16.67 -10.72
C ALA A 19 -0.86 -17.92 -10.26
N SER A 20 -0.36 -19.13 -10.56
CA SER A 20 -1.04 -20.38 -10.19
C SER A 20 -0.86 -20.76 -8.71
N HIS A 21 0.27 -20.41 -8.13
CA HIS A 21 0.63 -20.70 -6.74
C HIS A 21 1.30 -19.46 -6.11
N PRO A 22 0.52 -18.44 -5.72
CA PRO A 22 1.06 -17.17 -5.25
C PRO A 22 2.00 -17.35 -4.05
N PRO A 23 3.30 -17.07 -4.19
CA PRO A 23 4.26 -17.21 -3.09
C PRO A 23 4.10 -16.06 -2.07
N ASP A 24 4.72 -16.20 -0.89
CA ASP A 24 4.75 -15.13 0.11
C ASP A 24 5.85 -14.10 -0.16
N LEU A 25 6.84 -14.48 -1.00
CA LEU A 25 7.92 -13.61 -1.44
C LEU A 25 8.51 -14.15 -2.74
N ILE A 26 8.92 -13.25 -3.64
CA ILE A 26 9.66 -13.58 -4.86
C ILE A 26 11.09 -13.06 -4.76
N LEU A 27 12.06 -13.93 -5.06
CA LEU A 27 13.43 -13.54 -5.37
C LEU A 27 13.55 -13.47 -6.89
N LEU A 28 13.82 -12.29 -7.43
CA LEU A 28 13.83 -12.04 -8.86
C LEU A 28 15.23 -11.64 -9.33
N ASP A 29 15.84 -12.47 -10.17
CA ASP A 29 17.08 -12.11 -10.84
C ASP A 29 16.81 -11.11 -11.98
N ILE A 30 17.67 -10.11 -12.15
CA ILE A 30 17.60 -9.19 -13.29
C ILE A 30 18.06 -9.87 -14.58
N GLY A 31 19.07 -10.72 -14.49
CA GLY A 31 19.69 -11.38 -15.64
C GLY A 31 18.97 -12.66 -16.08
N LEU A 32 17.67 -12.61 -16.36
CA LEU A 32 16.94 -13.76 -16.89
C LEU A 32 17.17 -13.93 -18.39
N PRO A 33 17.07 -15.17 -18.93
CA PRO A 33 17.42 -15.46 -20.32
C PRO A 33 16.38 -14.97 -21.34
N ASP A 34 15.14 -14.74 -20.95
CA ASP A 34 14.00 -14.41 -21.83
C ASP A 34 13.57 -12.95 -21.76
N LYS A 35 13.55 -12.35 -20.58
CA LYS A 35 13.16 -10.97 -20.33
C LYS A 35 14.01 -10.36 -19.22
N SER A 36 14.15 -9.03 -19.22
CA SER A 36 14.76 -8.34 -18.09
C SER A 36 13.93 -8.51 -16.81
N GLY A 37 14.59 -8.71 -15.66
CA GLY A 37 13.90 -8.75 -14.37
C GLY A 37 13.12 -7.46 -14.06
N HIS A 38 13.51 -6.31 -14.63
CA HIS A 38 12.74 -5.07 -14.51
C HIS A 38 11.39 -5.14 -15.24
N GLU A 39 11.34 -5.78 -16.41
CA GLU A 39 10.08 -5.98 -17.14
C GLU A 39 9.18 -6.96 -16.41
N ILE A 40 9.77 -8.06 -15.90
CA ILE A 40 9.04 -9.03 -15.07
C ILE A 40 8.49 -8.38 -13.80
N LEU A 41 9.25 -7.50 -13.13
CA LEU A 41 8.80 -6.78 -11.96
C LEU A 41 7.57 -5.90 -12.26
N LYS A 42 7.57 -5.18 -13.38
CA LYS A 42 6.42 -4.37 -13.80
C LYS A 42 5.18 -5.22 -14.05
N GLU A 43 5.31 -6.33 -14.77
CA GLU A 43 4.21 -7.27 -15.02
C GLU A 43 3.68 -7.88 -13.70
N LEU A 44 4.56 -8.24 -12.77
CA LEU A 44 4.17 -8.73 -11.44
C LEU A 44 3.36 -7.68 -10.68
N ARG A 45 3.77 -6.42 -10.71
CA ARG A 45 3.13 -5.34 -9.94
C ARG A 45 1.73 -4.97 -10.41
N GLU A 46 1.29 -5.44 -11.58
CA GLU A 46 -0.10 -5.30 -12.03
C GLU A 46 -1.08 -6.11 -11.15
N TRP A 47 -0.63 -7.20 -10.52
CA TRP A 47 -1.50 -8.11 -9.76
C TRP A 47 -0.89 -8.68 -8.47
N TYR A 48 0.44 -8.69 -8.32
CA TYR A 48 1.14 -9.26 -7.17
C TYR A 48 1.64 -8.16 -6.22
N ASN A 49 1.03 -8.07 -5.02
CA ASN A 49 1.32 -7.03 -4.03
C ASN A 49 2.27 -7.47 -2.90
N LYS A 50 2.64 -8.76 -2.86
CA LYS A 50 3.57 -9.29 -1.86
C LYS A 50 5.02 -8.93 -2.18
N PRO A 51 5.97 -9.15 -1.25
CA PRO A 51 7.35 -8.74 -1.43
C PRO A 51 8.05 -9.36 -2.64
N VAL A 52 8.82 -8.51 -3.36
CA VAL A 52 9.77 -8.92 -4.40
C VAL A 52 11.13 -8.35 -4.05
N ILE A 53 12.13 -9.22 -3.89
CA ILE A 53 13.53 -8.83 -3.68
C ILE A 53 14.29 -9.07 -4.98
N ILE A 54 14.90 -8.03 -5.50
CA ILE A 54 15.75 -8.11 -6.70
C ILE A 54 17.13 -8.66 -6.33
N LEU A 55 17.63 -9.58 -7.15
CA LEU A 55 19.00 -10.09 -7.09
C LEU A 55 19.74 -9.66 -8.35
N SER A 56 20.90 -8.99 -8.24
CA SER A 56 21.65 -8.51 -9.40
C SER A 56 23.15 -8.50 -9.19
N VAL A 57 23.90 -8.60 -10.27
CA VAL A 57 25.34 -8.30 -10.28
C VAL A 57 25.63 -6.81 -10.44
N GLN A 58 24.64 -6.03 -10.85
CA GLN A 58 24.75 -4.58 -11.01
C GLN A 58 24.61 -3.88 -9.66
N ASN A 59 25.51 -2.92 -9.41
CA ASN A 59 25.56 -2.17 -8.15
C ASN A 59 25.51 -0.65 -8.35
N ASN A 60 25.16 -0.21 -9.58
CA ASN A 60 25.03 1.23 -9.84
C ASN A 60 23.72 1.76 -9.24
N GLU A 61 23.78 3.01 -8.80
CA GLU A 61 22.68 3.68 -8.10
C GLU A 61 21.42 3.78 -8.97
N THR A 62 21.57 3.99 -10.27
CA THR A 62 20.45 4.14 -11.22
C THR A 62 19.60 2.87 -11.32
N ASP A 63 20.24 1.69 -11.36
CA ASP A 63 19.51 0.42 -11.43
C ASP A 63 18.82 0.09 -10.12
N ILE A 64 19.48 0.38 -8.97
CA ILE A 64 18.89 0.19 -7.64
C ILE A 64 17.65 1.07 -7.49
N VAL A 65 17.77 2.37 -7.78
CA VAL A 65 16.65 3.34 -7.68
C VAL A 65 15.52 2.92 -8.62
N SER A 66 15.84 2.59 -9.87
CA SER A 66 14.83 2.15 -10.86
C SER A 66 14.07 0.90 -10.41
N ALA A 67 14.75 -0.08 -9.82
CA ALA A 67 14.10 -1.28 -9.29
C ALA A 67 13.15 -0.95 -8.14
N LEU A 68 13.58 -0.11 -7.19
CA LEU A 68 12.77 0.29 -6.04
C LEU A 68 11.56 1.14 -6.47
N ASP A 69 11.74 2.08 -7.40
CA ASP A 69 10.67 2.91 -7.96
C ASP A 69 9.64 2.09 -8.75
N ASN A 70 10.09 1.02 -9.40
CA ASN A 70 9.21 0.05 -10.07
C ASN A 70 8.55 -0.94 -9.10
N GLY A 71 8.71 -0.75 -7.79
CA GLY A 71 7.99 -1.49 -6.76
C GLY A 71 8.73 -2.72 -6.19
N ALA A 72 10.05 -2.85 -6.39
CA ALA A 72 10.81 -3.83 -5.63
C ALA A 72 10.77 -3.48 -4.13
N THR A 73 10.62 -4.51 -3.30
CA THR A 73 10.63 -4.35 -1.83
C THR A 73 12.04 -4.13 -1.30
N ASP A 74 13.01 -4.75 -1.95
CA ASP A 74 14.44 -4.65 -1.61
C ASP A 74 15.31 -5.04 -2.82
N TYR A 75 16.58 -4.68 -2.76
CA TYR A 75 17.58 -4.96 -3.80
C TYR A 75 18.83 -5.52 -3.15
N LEU A 76 19.36 -6.64 -3.67
CA LEU A 76 20.53 -7.31 -3.14
C LEU A 76 21.55 -7.59 -4.25
N THR A 77 22.75 -7.05 -4.09
CA THR A 77 23.85 -7.25 -5.07
C THR A 77 24.57 -8.56 -4.85
N LYS A 78 24.88 -9.24 -5.96
CA LYS A 78 25.71 -10.43 -5.99
C LYS A 78 27.22 -10.04 -6.04
N PRO A 79 28.10 -10.76 -5.31
CA PRO A 79 27.83 -11.88 -4.41
C PRO A 79 27.30 -11.43 -3.04
N PHE A 80 26.35 -12.15 -2.47
CA PHE A 80 25.79 -11.89 -1.15
C PHE A 80 26.03 -13.07 -0.18
N ARG A 81 25.98 -12.77 1.10
CA ARG A 81 26.05 -13.80 2.15
C ARG A 81 24.67 -14.39 2.40
N THR A 82 24.59 -15.71 2.56
CA THR A 82 23.33 -16.41 2.86
C THR A 82 22.59 -15.80 4.06
N GLY A 83 23.33 -15.43 5.12
CA GLY A 83 22.76 -14.79 6.30
C GLY A 83 22.09 -13.44 5.99
N GLU A 84 22.68 -12.64 5.09
CA GLU A 84 22.11 -11.37 4.64
C GLU A 84 20.82 -11.59 3.87
N LEU A 85 20.81 -12.48 2.89
CA LEU A 85 19.61 -12.82 2.11
C LEU A 85 18.48 -13.28 3.05
N LEU A 86 18.74 -14.18 3.96
CA LEU A 86 17.74 -14.68 4.90
C LEU A 86 17.21 -13.60 5.85
N ALA A 87 18.06 -12.66 6.28
CA ALA A 87 17.63 -11.53 7.10
C ALA A 87 16.68 -10.60 6.32
N ARG A 88 16.98 -10.31 5.04
CA ARG A 88 16.12 -9.50 4.16
C ARG A 88 14.78 -10.20 3.87
N ILE A 89 14.79 -11.51 3.59
CA ILE A 89 13.58 -12.31 3.42
C ILE A 89 12.67 -12.20 4.66
N ARG A 90 13.23 -12.47 5.86
CA ARG A 90 12.45 -12.35 7.11
C ARG A 90 11.89 -10.95 7.32
N SER A 91 12.69 -9.92 7.04
CA SER A 91 12.25 -8.52 7.18
C SER A 91 11.13 -8.19 6.21
N ALA A 92 11.22 -8.61 4.95
CA ALA A 92 10.22 -8.37 3.92
C ALA A 92 8.89 -9.09 4.23
N ILE A 93 8.95 -10.38 4.61
CA ILE A 93 7.76 -11.16 5.00
C ILE A 93 7.11 -10.56 6.25
N ARG A 94 7.88 -10.20 7.27
CA ARG A 94 7.33 -9.59 8.50
C ARG A 94 6.62 -8.26 8.21
N ARG A 95 7.18 -7.41 7.33
CA ARG A 95 6.52 -6.16 6.92
C ARG A 95 5.22 -6.43 6.17
N SER A 96 5.21 -7.40 5.27
CA SER A 96 4.00 -7.79 4.52
C SER A 96 2.93 -8.34 5.46
N GLN A 97 3.28 -9.24 6.37
CA GLN A 97 2.34 -9.79 7.36
C GLN A 97 1.81 -8.73 8.33
N ASN A 98 2.65 -7.77 8.74
CA ASN A 98 2.18 -6.64 9.54
C ASN A 98 1.22 -5.74 8.76
N THR A 99 1.39 -5.63 7.44
CA THR A 99 0.45 -4.91 6.57
C THR A 99 -0.85 -5.70 6.41
N GLU A 100 -0.79 -7.04 6.32
CA GLU A 100 -1.97 -7.92 6.28
C GLU A 100 -2.70 -7.96 7.63
N ASN A 101 -1.98 -8.03 8.74
CA ASN A 101 -2.56 -8.00 10.10
C ASN A 101 -3.12 -6.62 10.48
N ASN A 102 -2.63 -5.54 9.84
CA ASN A 102 -3.17 -4.18 9.96
C ASN A 102 -4.05 -3.80 8.76
N SER A 103 -4.57 -4.77 8.02
CA SER A 103 -5.49 -4.50 6.90
C SER A 103 -6.83 -3.95 7.38
N ILE A 104 -7.20 -4.26 8.61
CA ILE A 104 -8.40 -3.73 9.25
C ILE A 104 -7.98 -2.66 10.25
N ILE A 105 -8.41 -1.43 10.00
CA ILE A 105 -8.29 -0.33 10.94
C ILE A 105 -9.64 -0.16 11.63
N THR A 106 -9.65 -0.17 12.95
CA THR A 106 -10.84 0.08 13.76
C THR A 106 -10.68 1.39 14.51
N CYS A 107 -11.60 2.35 14.26
CA CYS A 107 -11.65 3.66 14.89
C CYS A 107 -13.08 3.85 15.45
N GLY A 108 -13.25 3.67 16.74
CA GLY A 108 -14.58 3.65 17.37
C GLY A 108 -15.47 2.58 16.74
N ASP A 109 -16.62 3.00 16.21
CA ASP A 109 -17.61 2.12 15.56
C ASP A 109 -17.31 1.86 14.06
N ILE A 110 -16.23 2.43 13.53
CA ILE A 110 -15.85 2.30 12.10
C ILE A 110 -14.76 1.25 11.95
N GLU A 111 -15.01 0.26 11.10
CA GLU A 111 -14.06 -0.77 10.69
C GLU A 111 -13.75 -0.62 9.20
N ILE A 112 -12.48 -0.50 8.84
CA ILE A 112 -12.02 -0.28 7.46
C ILE A 112 -11.09 -1.43 7.08
N ASP A 113 -11.53 -2.30 6.19
CA ASP A 113 -10.67 -3.29 5.54
C ASP A 113 -9.96 -2.63 4.35
N LEU A 114 -8.65 -2.42 4.48
CA LEU A 114 -7.84 -1.76 3.46
C LEU A 114 -7.59 -2.64 2.23
N ILE A 115 -7.65 -3.98 2.39
CA ILE A 115 -7.45 -4.93 1.28
C ILE A 115 -8.74 -5.10 0.50
N ALA A 116 -9.82 -5.47 1.20
CA ALA A 116 -11.13 -5.65 0.57
C ALA A 116 -11.79 -4.32 0.16
N ARG A 117 -11.28 -3.16 0.64
CA ARG A 117 -11.85 -1.82 0.47
C ARG A 117 -13.32 -1.75 0.95
N ILE A 118 -13.59 -2.44 2.05
CA ILE A 118 -14.90 -2.47 2.71
C ILE A 118 -14.83 -1.61 3.97
N VAL A 119 -15.88 -0.80 4.17
CA VAL A 119 -16.06 -0.03 5.40
C VAL A 119 -17.33 -0.49 6.08
N LYS A 120 -17.24 -0.77 7.37
CA LYS A 120 -18.39 -1.05 8.22
C LYS A 120 -18.54 0.04 9.29
N LEU A 121 -19.77 0.42 9.55
CA LEU A 121 -20.16 1.28 10.66
C LEU A 121 -21.09 0.48 11.58
N LYS A 122 -20.74 0.34 12.84
CA LYS A 122 -21.48 -0.49 13.82
C LYS A 122 -21.74 -1.92 13.33
N GLY A 123 -20.77 -2.50 12.60
CA GLY A 123 -20.84 -3.85 12.04
C GLY A 123 -21.55 -3.98 10.69
N GLU A 124 -22.24 -2.95 10.22
CA GLU A 124 -22.93 -2.93 8.92
C GLU A 124 -22.10 -2.28 7.83
N ALA A 125 -22.01 -2.95 6.65
CA ALA A 125 -21.24 -2.43 5.53
C ALA A 125 -21.92 -1.18 4.94
N ILE A 126 -21.16 -0.08 4.79
CA ILE A 126 -21.61 1.16 4.18
C ILE A 126 -21.03 1.35 2.78
N LYS A 127 -21.80 1.96 1.88
CA LYS A 127 -21.35 2.23 0.50
C LYS A 127 -20.69 3.60 0.43
N LEU A 128 -19.39 3.59 0.09
CA LEU A 128 -18.61 4.77 -0.22
C LEU A 128 -18.22 4.78 -1.70
N THR A 129 -18.13 5.97 -2.27
CA THR A 129 -17.45 6.15 -3.55
C THR A 129 -15.93 5.95 -3.39
N SER A 130 -15.20 5.75 -4.49
CA SER A 130 -13.74 5.56 -4.42
C SER A 130 -13.02 6.73 -3.74
N THR A 131 -13.47 7.96 -3.98
CA THR A 131 -12.87 9.17 -3.37
C THR A 131 -13.19 9.27 -1.88
N GLU A 132 -14.44 9.00 -1.47
CA GLU A 132 -14.84 8.96 -0.05
C GLU A 132 -14.06 7.88 0.70
N TYR A 133 -13.91 6.70 0.10
CA TYR A 133 -13.11 5.62 0.67
C TYR A 133 -11.64 6.04 0.84
N ASN A 134 -11.02 6.62 -0.20
CA ASN A 134 -9.62 7.05 -0.13
C ASN A 134 -9.41 8.12 0.94
N LEU A 135 -10.34 9.06 1.06
CA LEU A 135 -10.30 10.10 2.09
C LEU A 135 -10.44 9.50 3.49
N LEU A 136 -11.40 8.59 3.72
CA LEU A 136 -11.59 7.92 5.01
C LEU A 136 -10.39 7.03 5.37
N ALA A 137 -9.85 6.26 4.43
CA ALA A 137 -8.67 5.43 4.64
C ALA A 137 -7.43 6.27 4.99
N LEU A 138 -7.28 7.45 4.37
CA LEU A 138 -6.20 8.38 4.69
C LEU A 138 -6.34 8.94 6.12
N PHE A 139 -7.56 9.29 6.52
CA PHE A 139 -7.87 9.72 7.89
C PHE A 139 -7.55 8.61 8.89
N ALA A 140 -8.04 7.41 8.69
CA ALA A 140 -7.86 6.28 9.61
C ALA A 140 -6.39 5.88 9.78
N LYS A 141 -5.59 5.90 8.69
CA LYS A 141 -4.14 5.68 8.76
C LYS A 141 -3.39 6.73 9.59
N ASN A 142 -4.01 7.88 9.80
CA ASN A 142 -3.45 9.00 10.55
C ASN A 142 -4.34 9.41 11.74
N GLU A 143 -5.02 8.44 12.33
CA GLU A 143 -5.88 8.66 13.51
C GLU A 143 -5.18 9.50 14.57
N GLY A 144 -5.91 10.43 15.18
CA GLY A 144 -5.41 11.35 16.21
C GLY A 144 -4.56 12.52 15.66
N LYS A 145 -4.10 12.48 14.41
CA LYS A 145 -3.29 13.57 13.83
C LYS A 145 -4.14 14.59 13.11
N VAL A 146 -3.72 15.86 13.18
CA VAL A 146 -4.29 16.93 12.35
C VAL A 146 -3.70 16.85 10.95
N LEU A 147 -4.55 16.63 9.94
CA LEU A 147 -4.17 16.62 8.54
C LEU A 147 -4.58 17.95 7.90
N THR A 148 -3.61 18.65 7.28
CA THR A 148 -3.86 19.94 6.64
C THR A 148 -4.72 19.78 5.39
N HIS A 149 -5.46 20.83 5.02
CA HIS A 149 -6.25 20.86 3.78
C HIS A 149 -5.39 20.50 2.56
N GLN A 150 -4.21 21.11 2.48
CA GLN A 150 -3.26 20.89 1.38
C GLN A 150 -2.78 19.44 1.30
N TYR A 151 -2.43 18.84 2.45
CA TYR A 151 -2.02 17.43 2.52
C TYR A 151 -3.14 16.50 2.04
N LEU A 152 -4.36 16.67 2.56
CA LEU A 152 -5.52 15.85 2.18
C LEU A 152 -5.83 15.95 0.67
N LEU A 153 -5.81 17.16 0.13
CA LEU A 153 -6.05 17.40 -1.30
C LEU A 153 -4.99 16.73 -2.16
N ARG A 154 -3.73 16.88 -1.79
CA ARG A 154 -2.61 16.28 -2.52
C ARG A 154 -2.68 14.75 -2.53
N GLU A 155 -2.90 14.13 -1.39
CA GLU A 155 -2.90 12.66 -1.26
C GLU A 155 -4.11 12.00 -1.94
N VAL A 156 -5.27 12.65 -1.97
CA VAL A 156 -6.49 12.08 -2.52
C VAL A 156 -6.71 12.44 -3.98
N TRP A 157 -6.37 13.66 -4.40
CA TRP A 157 -6.63 14.18 -5.76
C TRP A 157 -5.37 14.55 -6.55
N GLY A 158 -4.22 14.61 -5.89
CA GLY A 158 -2.94 14.96 -6.51
C GLY A 158 -2.57 16.45 -6.41
N TYR A 159 -1.35 16.77 -6.84
CA TYR A 159 -0.74 18.09 -6.66
C TYR A 159 -1.55 19.24 -7.27
N SER A 160 -2.27 19.02 -8.37
CA SER A 160 -3.04 20.06 -9.06
C SER A 160 -4.23 20.59 -8.24
N TYR A 161 -4.65 19.88 -7.19
CA TYR A 161 -5.84 20.21 -6.40
C TYR A 161 -5.54 20.87 -5.05
N GLN A 162 -4.28 21.16 -4.73
CA GLN A 162 -3.87 21.60 -3.38
C GLN A 162 -4.54 22.87 -2.86
N THR A 163 -5.08 23.72 -3.75
CA THR A 163 -5.77 24.95 -3.40
C THR A 163 -7.28 24.83 -3.31
N GLU A 164 -7.85 23.70 -3.76
CA GLU A 164 -9.29 23.49 -3.92
C GLU A 164 -9.97 23.09 -2.59
N THR A 165 -9.83 23.92 -1.55
CA THR A 165 -10.35 23.65 -0.20
C THR A 165 -11.87 23.49 -0.15
N GLN A 166 -12.62 24.16 -1.03
CA GLN A 166 -14.07 24.00 -1.14
C GLN A 166 -14.45 22.58 -1.58
N TYR A 167 -13.66 22.02 -2.50
CA TYR A 167 -13.85 20.64 -2.97
C TYR A 167 -13.73 19.64 -1.82
N LEU A 168 -12.66 19.77 -1.02
CA LEU A 168 -12.45 18.94 0.16
C LEU A 168 -13.60 19.05 1.17
N ARG A 169 -14.11 20.27 1.42
CA ARG A 169 -15.25 20.50 2.34
C ARG A 169 -16.51 19.75 1.92
N VAL A 170 -16.81 19.71 0.61
CA VAL A 170 -17.96 18.96 0.09
C VAL A 170 -17.79 17.46 0.39
N PHE A 171 -16.60 16.88 0.11
CA PHE A 171 -16.36 15.46 0.36
C PHE A 171 -16.36 15.11 1.85
N VAL A 172 -15.79 15.95 2.71
CA VAL A 172 -15.88 15.79 4.16
C VAL A 172 -17.35 15.86 4.62
N GLY A 173 -18.12 16.79 4.08
CA GLY A 173 -19.54 16.90 4.38
C GLY A 173 -20.36 15.67 3.97
N THR A 174 -20.10 15.12 2.78
CA THR A 174 -20.76 13.88 2.32
C THR A 174 -20.33 12.67 3.11
N LEU A 175 -19.04 12.58 3.47
CA LEU A 175 -18.53 11.49 4.29
C LEU A 175 -19.13 11.52 5.69
N ARG A 176 -19.21 12.70 6.34
CA ARG A 176 -19.88 12.87 7.63
C ARG A 176 -21.33 12.38 7.61
N LYS A 177 -22.08 12.67 6.55
CA LYS A 177 -23.46 12.18 6.42
C LYS A 177 -23.59 10.65 6.43
N LYS A 178 -22.51 9.94 6.12
CA LYS A 178 -22.49 8.48 6.06
C LYS A 178 -21.93 7.82 7.31
N ILE A 179 -21.06 8.50 8.06
CA ILE A 179 -20.34 7.90 9.19
C ILE A 179 -20.67 8.53 10.55
N GLU A 180 -21.23 9.75 10.58
CA GLU A 180 -21.57 10.44 11.82
C GLU A 180 -23.06 10.27 12.16
N GLU A 181 -23.39 10.12 13.43
CA GLU A 181 -24.78 10.18 13.88
C GLU A 181 -25.38 11.57 13.66
N ASN A 182 -24.58 12.60 13.91
CA ASN A 182 -24.94 13.99 13.65
C ASN A 182 -23.84 14.70 12.86
N PRO A 183 -23.99 14.88 11.54
CA PRO A 183 -23.00 15.54 10.69
C PRO A 183 -22.64 16.98 11.09
N ASN A 184 -23.54 17.66 11.82
CA ASN A 184 -23.32 19.04 12.30
C ASN A 184 -22.56 19.06 13.64
N ASN A 185 -22.52 17.93 14.37
CA ASN A 185 -21.73 17.74 15.57
C ASN A 185 -20.91 16.45 15.46
N PRO A 186 -19.90 16.44 14.58
CA PRO A 186 -19.15 15.22 14.22
C PRO A 186 -18.32 14.73 15.41
N GLN A 187 -18.23 13.41 15.55
CA GLN A 187 -17.41 12.74 16.56
C GLN A 187 -16.14 12.12 15.95
N HIS A 188 -16.20 11.69 14.67
CA HIS A 188 -15.07 11.06 13.99
C HIS A 188 -14.21 12.05 13.21
N ILE A 189 -14.80 12.90 12.36
CA ILE A 189 -14.03 13.87 11.57
C ILE A 189 -14.19 15.25 12.18
N ILE A 190 -13.27 15.66 13.01
CA ILE A 190 -13.27 16.95 13.67
C ILE A 190 -12.65 18.02 12.79
N THR A 191 -13.23 19.22 12.75
CA THR A 191 -12.66 20.36 12.03
C THR A 191 -11.66 21.10 12.91
N GLU A 192 -10.43 21.23 12.44
CA GLU A 192 -9.39 22.09 13.03
C GLU A 192 -9.37 23.40 12.25
N SER A 193 -10.01 24.44 12.84
CA SER A 193 -10.26 25.71 12.15
C SER A 193 -9.01 26.34 11.57
N GLY A 194 -9.05 26.66 10.28
CA GLY A 194 -7.93 27.27 9.55
C GLY A 194 -6.80 26.30 9.17
N VAL A 195 -6.79 25.05 9.66
CA VAL A 195 -5.72 24.09 9.46
C VAL A 195 -6.17 22.92 8.59
N GLY A 196 -7.22 22.21 9.00
CA GLY A 196 -7.63 20.98 8.32
C GLY A 196 -8.63 20.17 9.15
N TYR A 197 -8.38 18.87 9.21
CA TYR A 197 -9.25 17.93 9.90
C TYR A 197 -8.44 16.91 10.71
N ARG A 198 -9.05 16.42 11.80
CA ARG A 198 -8.55 15.31 12.61
C ARG A 198 -9.58 14.19 12.61
N PHE A 199 -9.12 12.97 12.54
CA PHE A 199 -9.94 11.77 12.69
C PHE A 199 -9.68 11.12 14.04
N GLN A 200 -10.75 10.70 14.75
CA GLN A 200 -10.69 10.06 16.06
C GLN A 200 -11.84 9.09 16.29
#